data_b0416664c845ec7a89029ffb343bd533
#
_entry.id   b0416664c845ec7a89029ffb343bd533
#
_cell.length_a   1.000
_cell.length_b   1.000
_cell.length_c   1.000
_cell.angle_alpha   90.00
_cell.angle_beta   90.00
_cell.angle_gamma   90.00
#
_symmetry.space_group_name_H-M   'P 1'
#
loop_
_entity.id
_entity.type
_entity.pdbx_description
1 polymer ?
#
loop_
_entity_poly.entity_id
_entity_poly.type
_entity_poly.pdbx_seq_one_letter_code
_entity_poly.pdbx_strand_id
1 'polypeptide(L)'
;IMVFLTLISTVLTLPVVGMYYGLHEWTSAHTGGMVDARFIALVDTALESPLGQVAMIPMLAWIANSAPANLKATFFAVMASFTNLALSLAQLGTKYLNEIFTVSREVKDAVSGAVTVPADYSELGILLITATVITFVLPIAAVALVLGTRLKTA
;
A
#
# COMPACT_ATOMS: atom_id res chain seq x y z
N ILE A 1 6.30 -1.88 17.39
CA ILE A 1 6.25 -0.76 16.44
C ILE A 1 5.83 -1.25 15.06
N MET A 2 6.52 -2.22 14.44
CA MET A 2 6.20 -2.71 13.08
C MET A 2 4.75 -3.19 12.92
N VAL A 3 4.27 -4.07 13.83
CA VAL A 3 2.86 -4.52 13.81
C VAL A 3 1.87 -3.36 13.93
N PHE A 4 2.17 -2.38 14.79
CA PHE A 4 1.33 -1.20 14.96
C PHE A 4 1.27 -0.35 13.69
N LEU A 5 2.41 -0.14 13.02
CA LEU A 5 2.46 0.58 11.75
C LEU A 5 1.72 -0.16 10.64
N THR A 6 1.83 -1.50 10.59
CA THR A 6 1.06 -2.33 9.65
C THR A 6 -0.45 -2.19 9.88
N LEU A 7 -0.89 -2.20 11.15
CA LEU A 7 -2.31 -1.99 11.48
C LEU A 7 -2.80 -0.62 11.01
N ILE A 8 -2.06 0.45 11.30
CA ILE A 8 -2.42 1.80 10.86
C ILE A 8 -2.48 1.85 9.32
N SER A 9 -1.46 1.37 8.63
CA SER A 9 -1.43 1.36 7.17
C SER A 9 -2.63 0.60 6.60
N THR A 10 -2.96 -0.56 7.16
CA THR A 10 -4.14 -1.34 6.72
C THR A 10 -5.44 -0.59 6.96
N VAL A 11 -5.59 0.08 8.12
CA VAL A 11 -6.80 0.88 8.40
C VAL A 11 -6.94 2.03 7.39
N LEU A 12 -5.83 2.65 6.99
CA LEU A 12 -5.84 3.73 6.00
C LEU A 12 -6.20 3.25 4.57
N THR A 13 -6.02 1.97 4.24
CA THR A 13 -6.48 1.44 2.94
C THR A 13 -7.98 1.13 2.91
N LEU A 14 -8.64 1.01 4.06
CA LEU A 14 -10.07 0.68 4.12
C LEU A 14 -11.00 1.72 3.47
N PRO A 15 -10.78 3.05 3.59
CA PRO A 15 -11.58 4.04 2.89
C PRO A 15 -11.58 3.86 1.37
N VAL A 16 -10.46 3.47 0.77
CA VAL A 16 -10.35 3.22 -0.68
C VAL A 16 -11.20 2.02 -1.08
N VAL A 17 -11.12 0.93 -0.31
CA VAL A 17 -11.99 -0.24 -0.50
C VAL A 17 -13.46 0.15 -0.31
N GLY A 18 -13.75 0.91 0.75
CA GLY A 18 -15.10 1.39 1.05
C GLY A 18 -15.70 2.27 -0.06
N MET A 19 -14.89 3.13 -0.69
CA MET A 19 -15.35 3.96 -1.81
C MET A 19 -15.82 3.12 -3.00
N TYR A 20 -15.17 2.00 -3.29
CA TYR A 20 -15.63 1.08 -4.33
C TYR A 20 -17.01 0.50 -4.01
N TYR A 21 -17.28 0.20 -2.74
CA TYR A 21 -18.57 -0.33 -2.27
C TYR A 21 -19.61 0.75 -1.90
N GLY A 22 -19.42 2.00 -2.33
CA GLY A 22 -20.41 3.07 -2.16
C GLY A 22 -20.34 3.81 -0.82
N LEU A 23 -19.26 3.67 -0.05
CA LEU A 23 -19.07 4.41 1.23
C LEU A 23 -19.29 5.92 1.04
N HIS A 24 -18.77 6.49 -0.06
CA HIS A 24 -18.89 7.91 -0.38
C HIS A 24 -20.34 8.35 -0.64
N GLU A 25 -21.18 7.48 -1.19
CA GLU A 25 -22.59 7.75 -1.39
C GLU A 25 -23.33 7.76 -0.05
N TRP A 26 -23.05 6.78 0.79
CA TRP A 26 -23.62 6.68 2.13
C TRP A 26 -23.23 7.88 3.01
N THR A 27 -21.94 8.23 3.06
CA THR A 27 -21.46 9.37 3.84
C THR A 27 -22.02 10.68 3.33
N SER A 28 -22.06 10.89 2.00
CA SER A 28 -22.62 12.08 1.38
C SER A 28 -24.11 12.27 1.72
N ALA A 29 -24.89 11.19 1.67
CA ALA A 29 -26.32 11.22 2.03
C ALA A 29 -26.54 11.61 3.51
N HIS A 30 -25.69 11.15 4.44
CA HIS A 30 -25.83 11.41 5.88
C HIS A 30 -25.20 12.74 6.32
N THR A 31 -24.37 13.36 5.51
CA THR A 31 -23.66 14.61 5.84
C THR A 31 -24.13 15.81 5.01
N GLY A 32 -25.24 15.66 4.27
CA GLY A 32 -25.75 16.72 3.40
C GLY A 32 -24.80 17.07 2.24
N GLY A 33 -24.02 16.09 1.76
CA GLY A 33 -23.06 16.27 0.65
C GLY A 33 -21.66 16.74 1.07
N MET A 34 -21.41 16.95 2.36
CA MET A 34 -20.10 17.44 2.83
C MET A 34 -18.99 16.39 2.73
N VAL A 35 -19.31 15.11 3.03
CA VAL A 35 -18.35 13.99 2.98
C VAL A 35 -18.61 13.18 1.72
N ASP A 36 -18.17 13.71 0.60
CA ASP A 36 -18.23 13.08 -0.72
C ASP A 36 -16.93 12.29 -1.02
N ALA A 37 -16.85 11.69 -2.20
CA ALA A 37 -15.66 10.94 -2.64
C ALA A 37 -14.38 11.79 -2.64
N ARG A 38 -14.49 13.09 -2.94
CA ARG A 38 -13.34 14.01 -2.98
C ARG A 38 -12.83 14.28 -1.58
N PHE A 39 -13.74 14.50 -0.63
CA PHE A 39 -13.38 14.72 0.77
C PHE A 39 -12.66 13.49 1.35
N ILE A 40 -13.20 12.29 1.12
CA ILE A 40 -12.60 11.04 1.57
C ILE A 40 -11.19 10.88 0.97
N ALA A 41 -11.03 11.08 -0.35
CA ALA A 41 -9.74 10.97 -1.01
C ALA A 41 -8.71 12.01 -0.52
N LEU A 42 -9.14 13.24 -0.22
CA LEU A 42 -8.26 14.28 0.35
C LEU A 42 -7.78 13.91 1.76
N VAL A 43 -8.68 13.46 2.61
CA VAL A 43 -8.35 13.04 3.98
C VAL A 43 -7.42 11.83 3.97
N ASP A 44 -7.70 10.85 3.14
CA ASP A 44 -6.88 9.65 2.95
C ASP A 44 -5.46 10.02 2.55
N THR A 45 -5.30 10.80 1.49
CA THR A 45 -3.99 11.29 1.02
C THR A 45 -3.27 12.13 2.08
N ALA A 46 -3.99 12.99 2.79
CA ALA A 46 -3.43 13.85 3.83
C ALA A 46 -2.91 13.06 5.04
N LEU A 47 -3.52 11.92 5.34
CA LEU A 47 -3.10 11.05 6.45
C LEU A 47 -2.03 10.05 6.01
N GLU A 48 -2.17 9.45 4.83
CA GLU A 48 -1.26 8.40 4.35
C GLU A 48 0.16 8.92 4.13
N SER A 49 0.30 10.09 3.51
CA SER A 49 1.61 10.65 3.15
C SER A 49 2.50 10.92 4.36
N PRO A 50 2.08 11.65 5.42
CA PRO A 50 2.89 11.85 6.61
C PRO A 50 3.18 10.55 7.37
N LEU A 51 2.21 9.64 7.46
CA LEU A 51 2.38 8.37 8.17
C LEU A 51 3.37 7.45 7.47
N GLY A 52 3.39 7.45 6.14
CA GLY A 52 4.41 6.75 5.36
C GLY A 52 5.82 7.25 5.66
N GLN A 53 6.03 8.55 5.80
CA GLN A 53 7.32 9.13 6.17
C GLN A 53 7.71 8.78 7.62
N VAL A 54 6.77 8.85 8.55
CA VAL A 54 7.02 8.48 9.96
C VAL A 54 7.37 7.01 10.09
N ALA A 55 6.79 6.12 9.26
CA ALA A 55 7.10 4.70 9.27
C ALA A 55 8.55 4.38 8.85
N MET A 56 9.21 5.25 8.10
CA MET A 56 10.62 5.08 7.75
C MET A 56 11.58 5.28 8.94
N ILE A 57 11.20 6.09 9.93
CA ILE A 57 12.07 6.43 11.07
C ILE A 57 12.48 5.18 11.89
N PRO A 58 11.55 4.31 12.33
CA PRO A 58 11.92 3.09 13.06
C PRO A 58 12.80 2.14 12.23
N MET A 59 12.56 2.04 10.93
CA MET A 59 13.35 1.21 10.03
C MET A 59 14.78 1.73 9.93
N LEU A 60 14.97 3.03 9.70
CA LEU A 60 16.29 3.64 9.63
C LEU A 60 17.03 3.55 10.96
N ALA A 61 16.34 3.76 12.08
CA ALA A 61 16.91 3.61 13.42
C ALA A 61 17.37 2.18 13.69
N TRP A 62 16.58 1.18 13.29
CA TRP A 62 16.95 -0.21 13.41
C TRP A 62 18.19 -0.56 12.59
N ILE A 63 18.27 -0.10 11.35
CA ILE A 63 19.44 -0.26 10.48
C ILE A 63 20.67 0.39 11.12
N ALA A 64 20.55 1.63 11.63
CA ALA A 64 21.65 2.35 12.27
C ALA A 64 22.18 1.64 13.52
N ASN A 65 21.29 1.06 14.33
CA ASN A 65 21.65 0.37 15.56
C ASN A 65 22.22 -1.05 15.30
N SER A 66 21.82 -1.67 14.19
CA SER A 66 22.32 -3.02 13.83
C SER A 66 23.65 -2.97 13.09
N ALA A 67 24.06 -1.82 12.57
CA ALA A 67 25.28 -1.66 11.78
C ALA A 67 26.53 -1.53 12.67
N PRO A 68 27.61 -2.28 12.39
CA PRO A 68 28.91 -2.06 13.02
C PRO A 68 29.41 -0.64 12.79
N ALA A 69 30.09 -0.03 13.79
CA ALA A 69 30.48 1.36 13.77
C ALA A 69 31.33 1.77 12.54
N ASN A 70 32.19 0.87 12.08
CA ASN A 70 33.09 1.07 10.93
C ASN A 70 32.45 0.75 9.57
N LEU A 71 31.23 0.17 9.54
CA LEU A 71 30.57 -0.29 8.31
C LEU A 71 29.17 0.33 8.11
N LYS A 72 28.83 1.36 8.86
CA LYS A 72 27.50 1.98 8.81
C LYS A 72 27.09 2.39 7.40
N ALA A 73 27.97 3.07 6.66
CA ALA A 73 27.66 3.51 5.28
C ALA A 73 27.38 2.32 4.34
N THR A 74 28.19 1.28 4.42
CA THR A 74 28.00 0.05 3.63
C THR A 74 26.70 -0.65 4.00
N PHE A 75 26.37 -0.70 5.30
CA PHE A 75 25.15 -1.35 5.78
C PHE A 75 23.90 -0.59 5.29
N PHE A 76 23.92 0.76 5.32
CA PHE A 76 22.86 1.57 4.75
C PHE A 76 22.71 1.36 3.24
N ALA A 77 23.81 1.29 2.48
CA ALA A 77 23.77 1.06 1.04
C ALA A 77 23.16 -0.32 0.70
N VAL A 78 23.56 -1.34 1.43
CA VAL A 78 23.01 -2.70 1.26
C VAL A 78 21.51 -2.72 1.59
N MET A 79 21.09 -2.09 2.69
CA MET A 79 19.69 -2.05 3.08
C MET A 79 18.84 -1.22 2.10
N ALA A 80 19.37 -0.13 1.55
CA ALA A 80 18.73 0.63 0.48
C ALA A 80 18.53 -0.23 -0.78
N SER A 81 19.50 -1.07 -1.13
CA SER A 81 19.38 -2.02 -2.24
C SER A 81 18.28 -3.05 -2.01
N PHE A 82 18.16 -3.60 -0.80
CA PHE A 82 17.06 -4.51 -0.44
C PHE A 82 15.71 -3.81 -0.47
N THR A 83 15.61 -2.55 -0.04
CA THR A 83 14.39 -1.76 -0.13
C THR A 83 13.96 -1.55 -1.59
N ASN A 84 14.89 -1.21 -2.47
CA ASN A 84 14.62 -1.07 -3.90
C ASN A 84 14.21 -2.40 -4.55
N LEU A 85 14.83 -3.51 -4.16
CA LEU A 85 14.43 -4.84 -4.60
C LEU A 85 13.00 -5.16 -4.15
N ALA A 86 12.65 -4.87 -2.90
CA ALA A 86 11.31 -5.08 -2.36
C ALA A 86 10.25 -4.25 -3.12
N LEU A 87 10.56 -2.99 -3.46
CA LEU A 87 9.70 -2.14 -4.28
C LEU A 87 9.51 -2.73 -5.69
N SER A 88 10.56 -3.23 -6.31
CA SER A 88 10.49 -3.88 -7.63
C SER A 88 9.65 -5.15 -7.59
N LEU A 89 9.79 -5.95 -6.55
CA LEU A 89 8.97 -7.15 -6.34
C LEU A 89 7.50 -6.80 -6.08
N ALA A 90 7.22 -5.73 -5.33
CA ALA A 90 5.86 -5.24 -5.11
C ALA A 90 5.20 -4.78 -6.42
N GLN A 91 5.93 -4.07 -7.28
CA GLN A 91 5.45 -3.67 -8.61
C GLN A 91 5.16 -4.88 -9.50
N LEU A 92 6.04 -5.88 -9.47
CA LEU A 92 5.83 -7.15 -10.17
C LEU A 92 4.60 -7.88 -9.63
N GLY A 93 4.42 -7.91 -8.31
CA GLY A 93 3.22 -8.45 -7.67
C GLY A 93 1.94 -7.76 -8.13
N THR A 94 1.95 -6.42 -8.22
CA THR A 94 0.83 -5.64 -8.75
C THR A 94 0.52 -6.00 -10.21
N LYS A 95 1.55 -6.20 -11.03
CA LYS A 95 1.35 -6.66 -12.41
C LYS A 95 0.63 -8.00 -12.46
N TYR A 96 1.08 -8.99 -11.69
CA TYR A 96 0.43 -10.30 -11.66
C TYR A 96 -1.00 -10.25 -11.10
N LEU A 97 -1.26 -9.42 -10.11
CA LEU A 97 -2.62 -9.21 -9.63
C LEU A 97 -3.53 -8.63 -10.71
N ASN A 98 -3.04 -7.69 -11.51
CA ASN A 98 -3.79 -7.14 -12.64
C ASN A 98 -3.95 -8.13 -13.82
N GLU A 99 -3.13 -9.17 -13.91
CA GLU A 99 -3.32 -10.25 -14.87
C GLU A 99 -4.36 -11.29 -14.40
N ILE A 100 -4.47 -11.47 -13.08
CA ILE A 100 -5.44 -12.39 -12.46
C ILE A 100 -6.84 -11.75 -12.43
N PHE A 101 -6.90 -10.48 -12.02
CA PHE A 101 -8.14 -9.71 -11.94
C PHE A 101 -8.26 -8.81 -13.15
N THR A 102 -9.31 -8.98 -13.92
CA THR A 102 -9.56 -8.17 -15.12
C THR A 102 -10.04 -6.77 -14.71
N VAL A 103 -9.10 -5.82 -14.67
CA VAL A 103 -9.41 -4.41 -14.44
C VAL A 103 -8.85 -3.60 -15.59
N SER A 104 -9.72 -2.97 -16.36
CA SER A 104 -9.32 -2.13 -17.49
C SER A 104 -9.90 -0.73 -17.39
N ARG A 105 -9.06 0.26 -17.74
CA ARG A 105 -9.48 1.65 -17.88
C ARG A 105 -9.93 1.88 -19.32
N GLU A 106 -10.93 2.74 -19.52
CA GLU A 106 -11.31 3.19 -20.85
C GLU A 106 -10.10 3.81 -21.57
N VAL A 107 -9.81 3.28 -22.76
CA VAL A 107 -8.78 3.81 -23.64
C VAL A 107 -9.46 4.30 -24.92
N LYS A 108 -9.22 5.57 -25.25
CA LYS A 108 -9.71 6.18 -26.49
C LYS A 108 -8.56 6.39 -27.45
N ASP A 109 -8.82 6.17 -28.71
CA ASP A 109 -7.89 6.54 -29.77
C ASP A 109 -7.71 8.07 -29.80
N ALA A 110 -6.47 8.51 -29.82
CA ALA A 110 -6.11 9.93 -29.72
C ALA A 110 -6.53 10.75 -30.95
N VAL A 111 -6.78 10.11 -32.09
CA VAL A 111 -7.11 10.77 -33.35
C VAL A 111 -8.62 10.73 -33.62
N SER A 112 -9.22 9.54 -33.47
CA SER A 112 -10.65 9.33 -33.79
C SER A 112 -11.57 9.57 -32.57
N GLY A 113 -11.04 9.57 -31.35
CA GLY A 113 -11.82 9.62 -30.10
C GLY A 113 -12.64 8.35 -29.82
N ALA A 114 -12.53 7.35 -30.68
CA ALA A 114 -13.26 6.09 -30.53
C ALA A 114 -12.71 5.28 -29.34
N VAL A 115 -13.63 4.66 -28.57
CA VAL A 115 -13.23 3.78 -27.45
C VAL A 115 -12.63 2.51 -28.04
N THR A 116 -11.33 2.28 -27.79
CA THR A 116 -10.61 1.07 -28.22
C THR A 116 -10.65 -0.03 -27.16
N VAL A 117 -10.65 0.35 -25.88
CA VAL A 117 -10.82 -0.57 -24.74
C VAL A 117 -11.90 -0.01 -23.85
N PRO A 118 -13.00 -0.73 -23.60
CA PRO A 118 -14.01 -0.28 -22.66
C PRO A 118 -13.49 -0.37 -21.21
N ALA A 119 -14.01 0.49 -20.34
CA ALA A 119 -13.73 0.38 -18.91
C ALA A 119 -14.39 -0.87 -18.34
N ASP A 120 -13.64 -1.65 -17.58
CA ASP A 120 -14.16 -2.77 -16.81
C ASP A 120 -13.55 -2.71 -15.40
N TYR A 121 -14.39 -2.48 -14.41
CA TYR A 121 -14.03 -2.41 -12.99
C TYR A 121 -14.75 -3.48 -12.17
N SER A 122 -15.31 -4.50 -12.80
CA SER A 122 -16.11 -5.53 -12.12
C SER A 122 -15.33 -6.29 -11.05
N GLU A 123 -14.05 -6.54 -11.27
CA GLU A 123 -13.18 -7.25 -10.35
C GLU A 123 -12.32 -6.32 -9.46
N LEU A 124 -12.45 -5.00 -9.62
CA LEU A 124 -11.66 -4.04 -8.84
C LEU A 124 -11.86 -4.18 -7.33
N GLY A 125 -13.07 -4.47 -6.88
CA GLY A 125 -13.35 -4.66 -5.44
C GLY A 125 -12.58 -5.84 -4.85
N ILE A 126 -12.58 -6.98 -5.53
CA ILE A 126 -11.84 -8.18 -5.10
C ILE A 126 -10.33 -7.92 -5.16
N LEU A 127 -9.85 -7.23 -6.19
CA LEU A 127 -8.45 -6.81 -6.31
C LEU A 127 -8.02 -5.95 -5.11
N LEU A 128 -8.80 -4.94 -4.74
CA LEU A 128 -8.52 -4.05 -3.62
C LEU A 128 -8.50 -4.80 -2.28
N ILE A 129 -9.46 -5.69 -2.05
CA ILE A 129 -9.49 -6.53 -0.85
C ILE A 129 -8.25 -7.44 -0.80
N THR A 130 -7.93 -8.10 -1.93
CA THR A 130 -6.77 -8.99 -2.01
C THR A 130 -5.46 -8.24 -1.74
N ALA A 131 -5.28 -7.07 -2.33
CA ALA A 131 -4.12 -6.21 -2.08
C ALA A 131 -4.03 -5.79 -0.61
N THR A 132 -5.16 -5.40 0.01
CA THR A 132 -5.22 -5.04 1.43
C THR A 132 -4.85 -6.22 2.33
N VAL A 133 -5.35 -7.41 2.04
CA VAL A 133 -5.02 -8.64 2.79
C VAL A 133 -3.53 -8.97 2.66
N ILE A 134 -2.96 -8.89 1.47
CA ILE A 134 -1.52 -9.12 1.24
C ILE A 134 -0.68 -8.12 2.02
N THR A 135 -1.03 -6.83 1.97
CA THR A 135 -0.31 -5.75 2.66
C THR A 135 -0.38 -5.89 4.18
N PHE A 136 -1.43 -6.50 4.70
CA PHE A 136 -1.56 -6.82 6.12
C PHE A 136 -0.80 -8.09 6.50
N VAL A 137 -1.00 -9.18 5.76
CA VAL A 137 -0.50 -10.52 6.13
C VAL A 137 1.01 -10.62 5.98
N LEU A 138 1.59 -10.11 4.90
CA LEU A 138 3.02 -10.27 4.62
C LEU A 138 3.92 -9.65 5.70
N PRO A 139 3.72 -8.39 6.16
CA PRO A 139 4.54 -7.83 7.22
C PRO A 139 4.36 -8.54 8.57
N ILE A 140 3.14 -8.97 8.90
CA ILE A 140 2.88 -9.71 10.13
C ILE A 140 3.56 -11.09 10.10
N ALA A 141 3.44 -11.79 8.97
CA ALA A 141 4.13 -13.08 8.78
C ALA A 141 5.65 -12.91 8.86
N ALA A 142 6.22 -11.87 8.28
CA ALA A 142 7.64 -11.56 8.39
C ALA A 142 8.08 -11.31 9.84
N VAL A 143 7.31 -10.50 10.59
CA VAL A 143 7.57 -10.26 12.01
C VAL A 143 7.46 -11.56 12.82
N ALA A 144 6.43 -12.37 12.58
CA ALA A 144 6.26 -13.65 13.26
C ALA A 144 7.41 -14.62 12.97
N LEU A 145 7.88 -14.65 11.73
CA LEU A 145 9.03 -15.46 11.32
C LEU A 145 10.32 -15.02 12.04
N VAL A 146 10.59 -13.72 12.10
CA VAL A 146 11.76 -13.19 12.83
C VAL A 146 11.66 -13.50 14.33
N LEU A 147 10.48 -13.36 14.94
CA LEU A 147 10.28 -13.66 16.35
C LEU A 147 10.35 -15.16 16.66
N GLY A 148 9.91 -16.02 15.73
CA GLY A 148 9.93 -17.48 15.88
C GLY A 148 11.28 -18.13 15.58
N THR A 149 12.16 -17.45 14.86
CA THR A 149 13.48 -17.95 14.49
C THR A 149 14.57 -17.37 15.40
N ARG A 150 15.81 -17.94 15.30
CA ARG A 150 17.00 -17.42 16.00
C ARG A 150 17.55 -16.12 15.40
N LEU A 151 16.83 -15.51 14.45
CA LEU A 151 17.18 -14.24 13.82
C LEU A 151 16.86 -13.02 14.71
N LYS A 152 16.46 -13.25 15.98
CA LYS A 152 16.33 -12.17 16.95
C LYS A 152 17.69 -11.51 17.15
N THR A 153 17.78 -10.26 16.78
CA THR A 153 18.88 -9.40 17.23
C THR A 153 18.75 -9.22 18.75
N ALA A 154 19.82 -9.51 19.45
CA ALA A 154 19.92 -9.25 20.89
C ALA A 154 19.78 -7.76 21.20
#